data_81d3dfd094101c7c82d794de5639e08d
#
_entry.id   81d3dfd094101c7c82d794de5639e08d
#
_cell.length_a   1.000
_cell.length_b   1.000
_cell.length_c   1.000
_cell.angle_alpha   90.00
_cell.angle_beta   90.00
_cell.angle_gamma   90.00
#
_symmetry.space_group_name_H-M   'P 1'
#
loop_
_entity.id
_entity.type
_entity.pdbx_description
1 polymer ?
#
loop_
_entity_poly.entity_id
_entity_poly.type
_entity_poly.pdbx_seq_one_letter_code
_entity_poly.pdbx_strand_id
1 'polypeptide(L)'
;MPLRSDWSGSTCPIAHAADVLADPWVLLILREAFSGRARFDELRDATGAADSVLARRLRGMVDAGLLQHDAGSGYRVTDRGAQTLPVLHAYARFTRAVDPGGPWGLTIACARCGTVADAADWCASCARPLDAGSTTWARRSMGGEPFRLHVGAAA
;
A
#
# COMPACT_ATOMS: atom_id res chain seq x y z
N MET A 1 4.01 -21.93 14.58
CA MET A 1 2.90 -21.49 15.46
C MET A 1 2.18 -20.34 14.79
N PRO A 2 0.86 -20.38 14.64
CA PRO A 2 0.14 -19.19 14.22
C PRO A 2 0.12 -18.21 15.40
N LEU A 3 0.81 -17.09 15.26
CA LEU A 3 0.76 -15.95 16.19
C LEU A 3 -0.56 -15.14 16.00
N ARG A 4 -1.61 -15.76 15.50
CA ARG A 4 -2.88 -15.09 15.28
C ARG A 4 -3.77 -15.28 16.52
N SER A 5 -3.74 -14.31 17.40
CA SER A 5 -4.81 -14.10 18.37
C SER A 5 -6.02 -13.56 17.63
N ASP A 6 -7.21 -14.08 17.91
CA ASP A 6 -8.45 -13.50 17.43
C ASP A 6 -8.74 -12.21 18.23
N TRP A 7 -8.67 -11.08 17.56
CA TRP A 7 -8.94 -9.76 18.15
C TRP A 7 -10.31 -9.20 17.76
N SER A 8 -11.17 -10.02 17.18
CA SER A 8 -12.51 -9.58 16.72
C SER A 8 -13.36 -9.01 17.86
N GLY A 9 -13.16 -9.47 19.08
CA GLY A 9 -13.81 -8.93 20.30
C GLY A 9 -13.11 -7.73 20.94
N SER A 10 -11.99 -7.26 20.39
CA SER A 10 -11.26 -6.11 20.95
C SER A 10 -11.98 -4.79 20.67
N THR A 11 -11.96 -3.87 21.61
CA THR A 11 -12.40 -2.47 21.38
C THR A 11 -11.27 -1.56 20.89
N CYS A 12 -10.06 -2.10 20.76
CA CYS A 12 -8.89 -1.36 20.30
C CYS A 12 -8.85 -1.28 18.76
N PRO A 13 -8.91 -0.08 18.15
CA PRO A 13 -8.85 0.07 16.70
C PRO A 13 -7.52 -0.39 16.11
N ILE A 14 -6.43 -0.32 16.87
CA ILE A 14 -5.11 -0.83 16.43
C ILE A 14 -5.16 -2.36 16.30
N ALA A 15 -5.79 -3.06 17.24
CA ALA A 15 -5.92 -4.52 17.20
C ALA A 15 -6.76 -4.95 15.97
N HIS A 16 -7.86 -4.26 15.68
CA HIS A 16 -8.65 -4.51 14.48
C HIS A 16 -7.88 -4.26 13.19
N ALA A 17 -7.12 -3.16 13.11
CA ALA A 17 -6.29 -2.88 11.95
C ALA A 17 -5.17 -3.93 11.80
N ALA A 18 -4.56 -4.35 12.90
CA ALA A 18 -3.51 -5.37 12.91
C ALA A 18 -4.01 -6.73 12.42
N ASP A 19 -5.25 -7.10 12.71
CA ASP A 19 -5.84 -8.36 12.23
C ASP A 19 -5.85 -8.46 10.70
N VAL A 20 -5.99 -7.33 10.03
CA VAL A 20 -6.02 -7.23 8.56
C VAL A 20 -4.64 -6.90 7.98
N LEU A 21 -3.93 -5.92 8.57
CA LEU A 21 -2.74 -5.29 7.96
C LEU A 21 -1.41 -5.80 8.51
N ALA A 22 -1.36 -6.49 9.66
CA ALA A 22 -0.10 -6.90 10.27
C ALA A 22 0.59 -8.10 9.57
N ASP A 23 0.04 -8.58 8.48
CA ASP A 23 0.70 -9.57 7.65
C ASP A 23 1.61 -8.86 6.63
N PRO A 24 2.92 -9.14 6.61
CA PRO A 24 3.85 -8.44 5.72
C PRO A 24 3.50 -8.60 4.24
N TRP A 25 2.91 -9.72 3.84
CA TRP A 25 2.46 -9.92 2.46
C TRP A 25 1.34 -8.98 2.05
N VAL A 26 0.41 -8.65 2.98
CA VAL A 26 -0.69 -7.71 2.71
C VAL A 26 -0.13 -6.34 2.37
N LEU A 27 0.83 -5.82 3.16
CA LEU A 27 1.45 -4.52 2.90
C LEU A 27 2.25 -4.51 1.59
N LEU A 28 2.98 -5.59 1.30
CA LEU A 28 3.74 -5.70 0.05
C LEU A 28 2.84 -5.81 -1.17
N ILE A 29 1.74 -6.56 -1.09
CA ILE A 29 0.74 -6.66 -2.17
C ILE A 29 0.08 -5.29 -2.40
N LEU A 30 -0.34 -4.58 -1.35
CA LEU A 30 -0.90 -3.23 -1.47
C LEU A 30 0.09 -2.27 -2.16
N ARG A 31 1.37 -2.30 -1.76
CA ARG A 31 2.42 -1.49 -2.40
C ARG A 31 2.48 -1.74 -3.90
N GLU A 32 2.43 -3.00 -4.33
CA GLU A 32 2.49 -3.34 -5.75
C GLU A 32 1.19 -2.99 -6.48
N ALA A 33 0.04 -3.21 -5.85
CA ALA A 33 -1.26 -2.83 -6.43
C ALA A 33 -1.38 -1.31 -6.61
N PHE A 34 -0.96 -0.51 -5.64
CA PHE A 34 -0.85 0.96 -5.78
C PHE A 34 0.11 1.38 -6.89
N SER A 35 1.13 0.56 -7.18
CA SER A 35 2.09 0.80 -8.27
C SER A 35 1.58 0.33 -9.65
N GLY A 36 0.34 -0.14 -9.74
CA GLY A 36 -0.31 -0.52 -10.99
C GLY A 36 -0.15 -1.99 -11.37
N ARG A 37 0.49 -2.84 -10.54
CA ARG A 37 0.51 -4.28 -10.77
C ARG A 37 -0.81 -4.88 -10.36
N ALA A 38 -1.49 -5.49 -11.32
CA ALA A 38 -2.85 -5.99 -11.15
C ALA A 38 -2.96 -7.51 -11.31
N ARG A 39 -2.09 -8.13 -12.11
CA ARG A 39 -2.16 -9.55 -12.43
C ARG A 39 -1.47 -10.38 -11.36
N PHE A 40 -1.94 -11.62 -11.21
CA PHE A 40 -1.38 -12.55 -10.22
C PHE A 40 0.12 -12.79 -10.42
N ASP A 41 0.55 -13.01 -11.66
CA ASP A 41 1.96 -13.22 -12.01
C ASP A 41 2.82 -11.98 -11.74
N GLU A 42 2.33 -10.79 -12.07
CA GLU A 42 3.02 -9.53 -11.75
C GLU A 42 3.20 -9.33 -10.24
N LEU A 43 2.17 -9.63 -9.46
CA LEU A 43 2.20 -9.53 -7.99
C LEU A 43 3.14 -10.59 -7.38
N ARG A 44 3.10 -11.83 -7.90
CA ARG A 44 4.02 -12.90 -7.49
C ARG A 44 5.47 -12.49 -7.72
N ASP A 45 5.79 -12.08 -8.95
CA ASP A 45 7.16 -11.76 -9.34
C ASP A 45 7.71 -10.54 -8.58
N ALA A 46 6.84 -9.55 -8.30
CA ALA A 46 7.23 -8.34 -7.58
C ALA A 46 7.34 -8.54 -6.07
N THR A 47 6.58 -9.46 -5.47
CA THR A 47 6.63 -9.73 -4.03
C THR A 47 7.56 -10.87 -3.66
N GLY A 48 7.81 -11.80 -4.58
CA GLY A 48 8.53 -13.05 -4.33
C GLY A 48 7.73 -14.06 -3.49
N ALA A 49 6.42 -13.88 -3.34
CA ALA A 49 5.56 -14.78 -2.58
C ALA A 49 5.34 -16.09 -3.34
N ALA A 50 5.32 -17.22 -2.62
CA ALA A 50 4.88 -18.49 -3.19
C ALA A 50 3.40 -18.41 -3.61
N ASP A 51 3.03 -19.08 -4.70
CA ASP A 51 1.69 -19.03 -5.31
C ASP A 51 0.55 -19.28 -4.31
N SER A 52 0.71 -20.30 -3.46
CA SER A 52 -0.31 -20.64 -2.44
C SER A 52 -0.46 -19.56 -1.36
N VAL A 53 0.64 -18.88 -0.99
CA VAL A 53 0.64 -17.77 -0.04
C VAL A 53 -0.04 -16.57 -0.68
N LEU A 54 0.38 -16.19 -1.89
CA LEU A 54 -0.19 -15.07 -2.61
C LEU A 54 -1.70 -15.25 -2.84
N ALA A 55 -2.12 -16.41 -3.35
CA ALA A 55 -3.53 -16.70 -3.61
C ALA A 55 -4.39 -16.59 -2.33
N ARG A 56 -3.89 -17.11 -1.21
CA ARG A 56 -4.59 -17.00 0.08
C ARG A 56 -4.69 -15.55 0.55
N ARG A 57 -3.63 -14.75 0.42
CA ARG A 57 -3.63 -13.35 0.83
C ARG A 57 -4.54 -12.50 -0.05
N LEU A 58 -4.48 -12.69 -1.37
CA LEU A 58 -5.35 -11.98 -2.30
C LEU A 58 -6.83 -12.25 -2.02
N ARG A 59 -7.22 -13.51 -1.76
CA ARG A 59 -8.60 -13.82 -1.34
C ARG A 59 -8.98 -13.08 -0.05
N GLY A 60 -8.16 -13.17 0.99
CA GLY A 60 -8.43 -12.47 2.25
C GLY A 60 -8.51 -10.94 2.09
N MET A 61 -7.72 -10.36 1.19
CA MET A 61 -7.78 -8.91 0.90
C MET A 61 -9.04 -8.52 0.14
N VAL A 62 -9.52 -9.38 -0.76
CA VAL A 62 -10.82 -9.19 -1.44
C VAL A 62 -11.97 -9.32 -0.44
N ASP A 63 -11.94 -10.35 0.43
CA ASP A 63 -12.95 -10.54 1.48
C ASP A 63 -12.99 -9.38 2.48
N ALA A 64 -11.82 -8.79 2.80
CA ALA A 64 -11.71 -7.60 3.63
C ALA A 64 -12.09 -6.31 2.90
N GLY A 65 -12.37 -6.36 1.61
CA GLY A 65 -12.73 -5.21 0.79
C GLY A 65 -11.58 -4.24 0.49
N LEU A 66 -10.32 -4.67 0.65
CA LEU A 66 -9.14 -3.85 0.32
C LEU A 66 -8.82 -3.88 -1.17
N LEU A 67 -9.07 -5.02 -1.80
CA LEU A 67 -8.92 -5.23 -3.23
C LEU A 67 -10.25 -5.67 -3.85
N GLN A 68 -10.42 -5.37 -5.11
CA GLN A 68 -11.44 -5.92 -6.00
C GLN A 68 -10.74 -6.76 -7.05
N HIS A 69 -11.33 -7.90 -7.42
CA HIS A 69 -10.85 -8.74 -8.50
C HIS A 69 -11.82 -8.73 -9.66
N ASP A 70 -11.34 -8.33 -10.83
CA ASP A 70 -12.09 -8.33 -12.08
C ASP A 70 -11.45 -9.32 -13.06
N ALA A 71 -12.26 -10.19 -13.66
CA ALA A 71 -11.80 -11.30 -14.51
C ALA A 71 -10.91 -10.88 -15.69
N GLY A 72 -11.03 -9.65 -16.20
CA GLY A 72 -10.25 -9.14 -17.34
C GLY A 72 -9.07 -8.27 -16.94
N SER A 73 -9.15 -7.57 -15.82
CA SER A 73 -8.17 -6.56 -15.40
C SER A 73 -7.36 -6.93 -14.15
N GLY A 74 -7.72 -8.02 -13.46
CA GLY A 74 -7.01 -8.50 -12.27
C GLY A 74 -7.42 -7.79 -10.99
N TYR A 75 -6.46 -7.56 -10.09
CA TYR A 75 -6.71 -6.98 -8.76
C TYR A 75 -6.53 -5.47 -8.78
N ARG A 76 -7.45 -4.74 -8.16
CA ARG A 76 -7.39 -3.27 -8.02
C ARG A 76 -7.62 -2.86 -6.57
N VAL A 77 -6.94 -1.80 -6.13
CA VAL A 77 -7.17 -1.20 -4.81
C VAL A 77 -8.53 -0.51 -4.82
N THR A 78 -9.36 -0.82 -3.84
CA THR A 78 -10.68 -0.17 -3.64
C THR A 78 -10.53 1.15 -2.90
N ASP A 79 -11.61 1.93 -2.77
CA ASP A 79 -11.63 3.13 -1.91
C ASP A 79 -11.32 2.80 -0.45
N ARG A 80 -11.81 1.65 0.05
CA ARG A 80 -11.45 1.14 1.37
C ARG A 80 -9.96 0.78 1.44
N GLY A 81 -9.43 0.11 0.42
CA GLY A 81 -8.00 -0.19 0.30
C GLY A 81 -7.15 1.07 0.24
N ALA A 82 -7.63 2.14 -0.41
CA ALA A 82 -6.93 3.42 -0.48
C ALA A 82 -6.72 4.06 0.90
N GLN A 83 -7.58 3.79 1.88
CA GLN A 83 -7.40 4.24 3.27
C GLN A 83 -6.19 3.62 3.97
N THR A 84 -5.59 2.56 3.41
CA THR A 84 -4.35 1.96 3.94
C THR A 84 -3.09 2.74 3.55
N LEU A 85 -3.18 3.69 2.62
CA LEU A 85 -2.02 4.44 2.11
C LEU A 85 -1.20 5.12 3.22
N PRO A 86 -1.82 5.81 4.21
CA PRO A 86 -1.06 6.42 5.31
C PRO A 86 -0.26 5.41 6.13
N VAL A 87 -0.73 4.17 6.24
CA VAL A 87 -0.01 3.09 6.93
C VAL A 87 1.26 2.72 6.16
N LEU A 88 1.19 2.54 4.84
CA LEU A 88 2.38 2.28 4.00
C LEU A 88 3.38 3.44 4.08
N HIS A 89 2.89 4.67 4.05
CA HIS A 89 3.72 5.86 4.20
C HIS A 89 4.38 5.92 5.59
N ALA A 90 3.65 5.56 6.66
CA ALA A 90 4.21 5.48 8.01
C ALA A 90 5.33 4.44 8.11
N TYR A 91 5.18 3.28 7.50
CA TYR A 91 6.26 2.27 7.40
C TYR A 91 7.50 2.83 6.67
N ALA A 92 7.31 3.50 5.55
CA ALA A 92 8.42 4.10 4.80
C ALA A 92 9.14 5.18 5.60
N ARG A 93 8.40 6.02 6.33
CA ARG A 93 8.97 7.07 7.20
C ARG A 93 9.67 6.48 8.41
N PHE A 94 9.09 5.46 9.04
CA PHE A 94 9.74 4.74 10.14
C PHE A 94 11.11 4.20 9.72
N THR A 95 11.19 3.52 8.58
CA THR A 95 12.44 2.97 8.07
C THR A 95 13.50 4.06 7.86
N ARG A 96 13.13 5.21 7.28
CA ARG A 96 14.06 6.34 7.10
C ARG A 96 14.48 6.98 8.41
N ALA A 97 13.61 7.00 9.40
CA ALA A 97 13.91 7.58 10.71
C ALA A 97 14.92 6.72 11.50
N VAL A 98 14.82 5.39 11.40
CA VAL A 98 15.72 4.47 12.11
C VAL A 98 17.02 4.19 11.36
N ASP A 99 17.02 4.34 10.03
CA ASP A 99 18.20 4.20 9.18
C ASP A 99 18.23 5.29 8.09
N PRO A 100 18.61 6.52 8.44
CA PRO A 100 18.59 7.64 7.48
C PRO A 100 19.64 7.51 6.36
N GLY A 101 20.66 6.67 6.55
CA GLY A 101 21.71 6.41 5.55
C GLY A 101 21.40 5.24 4.61
N GLY A 102 20.29 4.56 4.78
CA GLY A 102 19.95 3.39 4.01
C GLY A 102 19.58 3.68 2.54
N PRO A 103 19.64 2.67 1.66
CA PRO A 103 19.41 2.83 0.22
C PRO A 103 17.91 2.89 -0.13
N TRP A 104 17.11 3.57 0.67
CA TRP A 104 15.65 3.62 0.55
C TRP A 104 15.20 4.35 -0.72
N GLY A 105 14.46 3.67 -1.57
CA GLY A 105 14.14 4.12 -2.92
C GLY A 105 12.65 4.45 -3.16
N LEU A 106 11.93 4.95 -2.16
CA LEU A 106 10.57 5.46 -2.32
C LEU A 106 10.52 6.95 -2.03
N THR A 107 10.11 7.77 -3.00
CA THR A 107 9.75 9.18 -2.80
C THR A 107 8.24 9.32 -2.84
N ILE A 108 7.67 10.03 -1.87
CA ILE A 108 6.25 10.37 -1.76
C ILE A 108 6.12 11.85 -2.05
N ALA A 109 5.33 12.23 -3.02
CA ALA A 109 5.20 13.63 -3.42
C ALA A 109 3.75 14.01 -3.78
N CYS A 110 3.48 15.29 -3.78
CA CYS A 110 2.21 15.86 -4.22
C CYS A 110 2.06 15.74 -5.74
N ALA A 111 0.98 15.13 -6.19
CA ALA A 111 0.68 14.96 -7.62
C ALA A 111 0.43 16.28 -8.36
N ARG A 112 0.15 17.37 -7.65
CA ARG A 112 -0.14 18.69 -8.22
C ARG A 112 1.12 19.53 -8.45
N CYS A 113 2.03 19.57 -7.48
CA CYS A 113 3.18 20.48 -7.51
C CYS A 113 4.55 19.80 -7.37
N GLY A 114 4.57 18.48 -7.19
CA GLY A 114 5.81 17.72 -7.04
C GLY A 114 6.51 17.85 -5.69
N THR A 115 5.99 18.68 -4.76
CA THR A 115 6.60 18.83 -3.43
C THR A 115 6.66 17.50 -2.69
N VAL A 116 7.83 17.14 -2.22
CA VAL A 116 8.08 15.91 -1.47
C VAL A 116 7.44 16.00 -0.08
N ALA A 117 6.80 14.91 0.34
CA ALA A 117 6.05 14.80 1.59
C ALA A 117 6.74 13.83 2.56
N ASP A 118 7.92 14.18 3.04
CA ASP A 118 8.76 13.30 3.87
C ASP A 118 8.22 13.14 5.30
N ALA A 119 7.66 14.19 5.89
CA ALA A 119 7.27 14.18 7.31
C ALA A 119 5.83 13.69 7.55
N ALA A 120 4.92 13.97 6.64
CA ALA A 120 3.48 13.66 6.78
C ALA A 120 2.79 13.55 5.44
N ASP A 121 1.54 13.03 5.43
CA ASP A 121 0.69 13.04 4.23
C ASP A 121 0.06 14.44 4.05
N TRP A 122 0.92 15.40 3.84
CA TRP A 122 0.60 16.81 3.71
C TRP A 122 1.52 17.49 2.70
N CYS A 123 0.95 18.23 1.78
CA CYS A 123 1.71 19.07 0.86
C CYS A 123 1.90 20.47 1.45
N ALA A 124 3.12 20.81 1.83
CA ALA A 124 3.43 22.13 2.40
C ALA A 124 3.20 23.28 1.40
N SER A 125 3.52 23.06 0.10
CA SER A 125 3.36 24.08 -0.94
C SER A 125 1.89 24.33 -1.32
N CYS A 126 1.05 23.28 -1.31
CA CYS A 126 -0.38 23.40 -1.63
C CYS A 126 -1.26 23.61 -0.39
N ALA A 127 -0.69 23.50 0.83
CA ALA A 127 -1.37 23.58 2.11
C ALA A 127 -2.59 22.63 2.19
N ARG A 128 -2.41 21.34 1.82
CA ARG A 128 -3.49 20.36 1.74
C ARG A 128 -3.04 18.95 2.12
N PRO A 129 -3.94 18.11 2.65
CA PRO A 129 -3.65 16.69 2.85
C PRO A 129 -3.41 15.97 1.52
N LEU A 130 -2.65 14.89 1.60
CA LEU A 130 -2.41 13.98 0.49
C LEU A 130 -3.15 12.66 0.74
N ASP A 131 -3.92 12.26 -0.26
CA ASP A 131 -4.60 10.97 -0.37
C ASP A 131 -4.08 10.20 -1.60
N ALA A 132 -4.66 9.06 -1.90
CA ALA A 132 -4.25 8.26 -3.05
C ALA A 132 -4.45 8.99 -4.40
N GLY A 133 -5.45 9.84 -4.53
CA GLY A 133 -5.71 10.63 -5.75
C GLY A 133 -4.77 11.82 -5.93
N SER A 134 -4.19 12.32 -4.85
CA SER A 134 -3.34 13.51 -4.82
C SER A 134 -1.86 13.22 -4.56
N THR A 135 -1.48 11.95 -4.51
CA THR A 135 -0.11 11.49 -4.26
C THR A 135 0.51 10.88 -5.52
N THR A 136 1.81 11.10 -5.68
CA THR A 136 2.67 10.33 -6.58
C THR A 136 3.75 9.61 -5.79
N TRP A 137 4.13 8.44 -6.29
CA TRP A 137 5.33 7.73 -5.85
C TRP A 137 6.39 7.75 -6.96
N ALA A 138 7.65 7.81 -6.55
CA ALA A 138 8.78 7.42 -7.39
C ALA A 138 9.52 6.28 -6.68
N ARG A 139 9.66 5.13 -7.35
CA ARG A 139 10.31 3.94 -6.79
C ARG A 139 11.56 3.62 -7.59
N ARG A 140 12.71 3.54 -6.91
CA ARG A 140 13.99 3.18 -7.56
C ARG A 140 13.91 1.83 -8.31
N SER A 141 13.20 0.85 -7.72
CA SER A 141 12.98 -0.47 -8.33
C SER A 141 12.11 -0.43 -9.61
N MET A 142 11.51 0.72 -9.91
CA MET A 142 10.66 0.97 -11.08
C MET A 142 11.22 2.11 -11.96
N GLY A 143 12.53 2.33 -11.93
CA GLY A 143 13.19 3.37 -12.74
C GLY A 143 13.29 4.73 -12.08
N GLY A 144 12.64 4.95 -10.93
CA GLY A 144 12.72 6.22 -10.18
C GLY A 144 11.84 7.36 -10.70
N GLU A 145 11.14 7.17 -11.81
CA GLU A 145 10.21 8.18 -12.34
C GLU A 145 8.93 8.26 -11.49
N PRO A 146 8.39 9.47 -11.28
CA PRO A 146 7.14 9.64 -10.57
C PRO A 146 5.95 9.05 -11.34
N PHE A 147 5.08 8.32 -10.62
CA PHE A 147 3.82 7.82 -11.16
C PHE A 147 2.66 8.09 -10.20
N ARG A 148 1.45 8.18 -10.74
CA ARG A 148 0.23 8.26 -9.94
C ARG A 148 -0.13 6.91 -9.36
N LEU A 149 -0.73 6.90 -8.18
CA LEU A 149 -1.21 5.66 -7.55
C LEU A 149 -2.45 5.12 -8.29
N HIS A 150 -2.50 3.81 -8.42
CA HIS A 150 -3.60 3.11 -9.07
C HIS A 150 -4.66 2.71 -8.03
N VAL A 151 -5.78 3.41 -8.04
CA VAL A 151 -6.97 3.10 -7.24
C VAL A 151 -8.12 2.90 -8.21
N GLY A 152 -8.93 1.87 -8.00
CA GLY A 152 -10.13 1.65 -8.80
C GLY A 152 -11.08 2.85 -8.66
N ALA A 153 -11.71 3.26 -9.75
CA ALA A 153 -12.85 4.16 -9.63
C ALA A 153 -13.95 3.46 -8.84
N ALA A 154 -14.61 4.19 -7.95
CA ALA A 154 -15.85 3.73 -7.35
C ALA A 154 -16.84 3.36 -8.46
N ALA A 155 -17.41 2.17 -8.38
CA ALA A 155 -18.45 1.72 -9.30
C ALA A 155 -19.75 2.48 -9.05
#